data_df73fbc9671e348e6ae021551b062ca2
#
_entry.id   df73fbc9671e348e6ae021551b062ca2
#
_cell.length_a   1.000
_cell.length_b   1.000
_cell.length_c   1.000
_cell.angle_alpha   90.00
_cell.angle_beta   90.00
_cell.angle_gamma   90.00
#
_symmetry.space_group_name_H-M   'P 1'
#
loop_
_entity.id
_entity.type
_entity.pdbx_description
1 polymer ?
#
loop_
_entity_poly.entity_id
_entity_poly.type
_entity_poly.pdbx_seq_one_letter_code
_entity_poly.pdbx_strand_id
1 'polypeptide(L)'
;MDAESGGVLYLQSFFGSEVMDIRILINLTEVGVMIGSIVRVVVDRPLGTFHPKHKDIYYSVNYGYVSNVMAPDGEEQDAYILGINKPVEEFVGRVIAIIHRFDDVEEKWVVATEGVSFTKEEIMKQVAFQEQYFHTEIRL
;
A
#
# COMPACT_ATOMS: atom_id res chain seq x y z
N MET A 1 11.87 14.26 18.89
CA MET A 1 11.20 13.64 18.70
C MET A 1 11.06 13.20 18.02
N ASP A 2 11.00 13.20 17.89
CA ASP A 2 10.50 12.51 17.47
C ASP A 2 10.38 12.46 16.84
N ALA A 3 10.60 12.63 17.29
CA ALA A 3 10.05 12.06 16.89
C ALA A 3 10.13 11.91 16.26
N GLU A 4 10.09 11.85 16.25
CA GLU A 4 9.73 11.31 15.83
C GLU A 4 9.26 11.06 15.37
N SER A 5 9.75 11.29 15.70
CA SER A 5 9.04 10.67 15.41
C SER A 5 8.48 10.69 15.01
N GLY A 6 8.42 11.05 15.23
CA GLY A 6 7.45 10.60 15.19
C GLY A 6 6.92 10.78 14.99
N GLY A 7 6.87 10.84 14.98
CA GLY A 7 5.86 10.52 15.18
C GLY A 7 5.33 10.90 15.26
N VAL A 8 5.14 10.82 15.56
CA VAL A 8 4.16 10.75 15.90
C VAL A 8 3.96 10.91 16.15
N LEU A 9 4.29 11.00 16.62
CA LEU A 9 3.80 10.77 17.09
C LEU A 9 3.55 11.04 17.38
N TYR A 10 3.60 11.26 17.86
CA TYR A 10 2.99 11.26 18.49
C TYR A 10 2.91 11.69 18.89
N LEU A 11 3.23 11.74 19.46
CA LEU A 11 2.81 11.80 20.08
C LEU A 11 2.50 12.26 20.61
N GLN A 12 2.45 12.44 21.24
CA GLN A 12 1.80 12.54 21.90
C GLN A 12 1.80 12.81 22.23
N SER A 13 2.30 13.20 22.73
CA SER A 13 1.92 13.18 23.10
C SER A 13 2.23 13.61 23.16
N PHE A 14 2.46 14.16 23.38
CA PHE A 14 2.45 14.22 23.62
C PHE A 14 2.32 14.76 23.76
N PHE A 15 2.55 15.03 24.29
CA PHE A 15 2.14 15.09 24.50
C PHE A 15 1.49 15.54 24.83
N GLY A 16 1.81 16.08 25.49
CA GLY A 16 1.01 15.93 25.85
C GLY A 16 0.40 16.51 25.78
N SER A 17 0.42 16.91 26.31
CA SER A 17 -0.23 16.97 26.00
C SER A 17 -0.43 17.40 25.26
N GLU A 18 -0.21 17.49 25.03
CA GLU A 18 -0.45 17.31 24.17
C GLU A 18 -0.71 17.07 23.36
N VAL A 19 -0.71 17.18 23.49
CA VAL A 19 -1.07 16.35 22.64
C VAL A 19 -1.47 16.67 21.68
N MET A 20 -1.55 16.91 21.21
CA MET A 20 -1.94 16.94 20.31
C MET A 20 -2.54 16.61 19.59
N ASP A 21 -3.11 17.19 19.39
CA ASP A 21 -3.49 16.45 18.60
C ASP A 21 -2.83 16.25 17.44
N ILE A 22 -2.45 15.61 17.29
CA ILE A 22 -1.64 15.08 16.48
C ILE A 22 -2.15 14.48 15.30
N ARG A 23 -3.33 14.14 15.26
CA ARG A 23 -3.94 13.51 14.19
C ARG A 23 -3.87 14.22 12.95
N ILE A 24 -3.97 15.48 12.99
CA ILE A 24 -3.90 16.30 11.83
C ILE A 24 -2.59 16.25 11.17
N LEU A 25 -1.57 16.19 11.96
CA LEU A 25 -0.25 16.09 11.42
C LEU A 25 -0.08 14.81 10.68
N ILE A 26 -0.76 13.80 11.12
CA ILE A 26 -0.68 12.54 10.50
C ILE A 26 -1.03 12.57 9.05
N ASN A 27 -1.98 13.37 8.68
CA ASN A 27 -2.36 13.45 7.28
C ASN A 27 -1.22 13.82 6.36
N LEU A 28 -0.26 14.58 6.86
CA LEU A 28 0.85 14.99 6.05
C LEU A 28 1.97 13.96 6.02
N THR A 29 1.97 13.06 6.99
CA THR A 29 3.05 12.11 7.11
C THR A 29 2.60 10.67 6.93
N GLU A 30 1.33 10.46 6.66
CA GLU A 30 0.80 9.11 6.59
C GLU A 30 1.50 8.21 5.60
N VAL A 31 1.87 8.74 4.45
CA VAL A 31 2.56 7.91 3.47
C VAL A 31 3.85 7.36 4.07
N GLY A 32 4.62 8.21 4.74
CA GLY A 32 5.84 7.76 5.36
C GLY A 32 5.60 6.80 6.52
N VAL A 33 4.51 7.02 7.26
CA VAL A 33 4.17 6.13 8.36
C VAL A 33 3.74 4.77 7.86
N MET A 34 3.01 4.74 6.75
CA MET A 34 2.49 3.49 6.22
C MET A 34 3.55 2.62 5.57
N ILE A 35 4.51 3.23 4.90
CA ILE A 35 5.63 2.47 4.37
C ILE A 35 6.42 1.92 5.56
N GLY A 36 6.65 0.62 5.56
CA GLY A 36 7.31 -0.06 6.66
C GLY A 36 6.36 -0.76 7.61
N SER A 37 5.05 -0.48 7.51
CA SER A 37 4.06 -1.12 8.38
C SER A 37 3.82 -2.55 7.98
N ILE A 38 3.51 -3.40 8.96
CA ILE A 38 3.10 -4.77 8.69
C ILE A 38 1.58 -4.76 8.59
N VAL A 39 1.07 -5.32 7.50
CA VAL A 39 -0.36 -5.33 7.24
C VAL A 39 -0.82 -6.70 6.77
N ARG A 40 -2.13 -6.91 6.83
CA ARG A 40 -2.75 -8.14 6.35
C ARG A 40 -3.57 -7.79 5.11
N VAL A 41 -3.28 -8.46 4.01
CA VAL A 41 -3.99 -8.25 2.75
C VAL A 41 -4.92 -9.43 2.53
N VAL A 42 -6.18 -9.13 2.24
CA VAL A 42 -7.15 -10.14 1.84
C VAL A 42 -7.14 -10.13 0.32
N VAL A 43 -6.88 -11.28 -0.29
CA VAL A 43 -6.72 -11.37 -1.73
C VAL A 43 -8.07 -11.68 -2.36
N ASP A 44 -8.56 -10.77 -3.19
CA ASP A 44 -9.81 -11.00 -3.93
C ASP A 44 -9.55 -11.15 -5.44
N ARG A 45 -8.32 -10.94 -5.88
CA ARG A 45 -7.89 -11.20 -7.26
C ARG A 45 -6.59 -11.98 -7.22
N PRO A 46 -6.69 -13.29 -7.06
CA PRO A 46 -5.48 -14.12 -6.93
C PRO A 46 -4.63 -14.14 -8.19
N LEU A 47 -3.34 -14.33 -8.00
CA LEU A 47 -2.42 -14.56 -9.09
C LEU A 47 -2.99 -15.65 -9.99
N GLY A 48 -3.00 -15.42 -11.29
CA GLY A 48 -3.50 -16.38 -12.26
C GLY A 48 -4.94 -16.16 -12.67
N THR A 49 -5.62 -15.15 -12.12
CA THR A 49 -7.00 -14.87 -12.49
C THR A 49 -7.06 -13.65 -13.40
N PHE A 50 -8.23 -13.42 -13.99
CA PHE A 50 -8.48 -12.28 -14.87
C PHE A 50 -9.38 -11.29 -14.17
N HIS A 51 -9.26 -10.03 -14.56
CA HIS A 51 -10.12 -8.97 -14.06
C HIS A 51 -11.57 -9.32 -14.38
N PRO A 52 -12.49 -9.13 -13.43
CA PRO A 52 -13.90 -9.53 -13.66
C PRO A 52 -14.56 -8.77 -14.80
N LYS A 53 -14.15 -7.55 -15.07
CA LYS A 53 -14.75 -6.74 -16.12
C LYS A 53 -13.86 -6.54 -17.33
N HIS A 54 -12.54 -6.66 -17.16
CA HIS A 54 -11.58 -6.43 -18.23
C HIS A 54 -10.78 -7.71 -18.44
N LYS A 55 -11.33 -8.59 -19.23
CA LYS A 55 -10.80 -9.95 -19.37
C LYS A 55 -9.44 -10.04 -20.00
N ASP A 56 -8.95 -8.95 -20.54
CA ASP A 56 -7.58 -8.88 -21.07
C ASP A 56 -6.56 -8.55 -19.98
N ILE A 57 -6.99 -8.28 -18.76
CA ILE A 57 -6.09 -8.01 -17.65
C ILE A 57 -5.91 -9.29 -16.85
N TYR A 58 -4.70 -9.85 -16.93
CA TYR A 58 -4.33 -11.07 -16.22
C TYR A 58 -3.51 -10.69 -14.98
N TYR A 59 -3.91 -11.17 -13.83
CA TYR A 59 -3.21 -10.86 -12.58
C TYR A 59 -1.98 -11.74 -12.44
N SER A 60 -0.82 -11.17 -12.73
CA SER A 60 0.46 -11.89 -12.62
C SER A 60 1.02 -11.80 -11.20
N VAL A 61 0.37 -11.08 -10.32
CA VAL A 61 0.66 -11.07 -8.88
C VAL A 61 -0.67 -11.08 -8.14
N ASN A 62 -0.64 -11.45 -6.86
CA ASN A 62 -1.85 -11.40 -6.04
C ASN A 62 -2.22 -9.95 -5.76
N TYR A 63 -3.51 -9.68 -5.71
CA TYR A 63 -4.03 -8.33 -5.52
C TYR A 63 -5.26 -8.41 -4.63
N GLY A 64 -5.43 -7.43 -3.77
CA GLY A 64 -6.57 -7.40 -2.89
C GLY A 64 -6.63 -6.10 -2.12
N TYR A 65 -6.99 -6.17 -0.85
CA TYR A 65 -7.13 -4.98 -0.03
C TYR A 65 -6.59 -5.24 1.37
N VAL A 66 -6.16 -4.15 2.00
CA VAL A 66 -5.61 -4.20 3.34
C VAL A 66 -6.75 -4.23 4.34
N SER A 67 -6.73 -5.23 5.22
CA SER A 67 -7.77 -5.42 6.22
C SER A 67 -7.82 -4.23 7.17
N ASN A 68 -9.01 -3.67 7.36
CA ASN A 68 -9.27 -2.59 8.32
C ASN A 68 -8.58 -1.26 8.00
N VAL A 69 -8.23 -1.04 6.75
CA VAL A 69 -7.65 0.24 6.32
C VAL A 69 -8.50 0.80 5.19
N MET A 70 -8.98 2.02 5.38
CA MET A 70 -9.81 2.68 4.38
C MET A 70 -8.97 3.67 3.60
N ALA A 71 -9.15 3.69 2.30
CA ALA A 71 -8.53 4.69 1.44
C ALA A 71 -9.33 5.99 1.50
N PRO A 72 -8.76 7.10 1.01
CA PRO A 72 -9.46 8.39 1.05
C PRO A 72 -10.81 8.40 0.34
N ASP A 73 -11.02 7.50 -0.61
CA ASP A 73 -12.29 7.44 -1.33
C ASP A 73 -13.37 6.69 -0.57
N GLY A 74 -13.09 6.22 0.65
CA GLY A 74 -14.06 5.50 1.46
C GLY A 74 -14.11 4.01 1.20
N GLU A 75 -13.33 3.52 0.25
CA GLU A 75 -13.23 2.09 -0.03
C GLU A 75 -12.04 1.51 0.72
N GLU A 76 -11.95 0.20 0.77
CA GLU A 76 -10.81 -0.43 1.40
C GLU A 76 -9.53 -0.14 0.60
N GLN A 77 -8.40 -0.07 1.28
CA GLN A 77 -7.13 0.26 0.65
C GLN A 77 -6.64 -0.90 -0.20
N ASP A 78 -6.55 -0.72 -1.50
CA ASP A 78 -6.07 -1.75 -2.42
C ASP A 78 -4.57 -1.98 -2.28
N ALA A 79 -4.15 -3.20 -2.53
CA ALA A 79 -2.75 -3.57 -2.40
C ALA A 79 -2.36 -4.66 -3.39
N TYR A 80 -1.12 -4.55 -3.90
CA TYR A 80 -0.45 -5.61 -4.65
C TYR A 80 0.46 -6.37 -3.69
N ILE A 81 0.56 -7.67 -3.87
CA ILE A 81 1.51 -8.49 -3.12
C ILE A 81 2.60 -8.94 -4.08
N LEU A 82 3.84 -8.57 -3.78
CA LEU A 82 4.98 -8.93 -4.61
C LEU A 82 5.86 -9.96 -3.90
N GLY A 83 6.56 -10.76 -4.70
CA GLY A 83 7.49 -11.74 -4.15
C GLY A 83 6.88 -13.09 -3.87
N ILE A 84 5.59 -13.26 -4.16
CA ILE A 84 4.90 -14.53 -3.98
C ILE A 84 4.48 -14.99 -5.38
N ASN A 85 4.91 -16.19 -5.76
CA ASN A 85 4.67 -16.67 -7.14
C ASN A 85 3.59 -17.74 -7.23
N LYS A 86 2.66 -17.73 -6.30
CA LYS A 86 1.52 -18.63 -6.31
C LYS A 86 0.30 -17.90 -5.76
N PRO A 87 -0.92 -18.32 -6.11
CA PRO A 87 -2.12 -17.69 -5.57
C PRO A 87 -2.24 -17.97 -4.08
N VAL A 88 -2.66 -16.95 -3.32
CA VAL A 88 -2.91 -17.08 -1.89
C VAL A 88 -4.22 -16.39 -1.57
N GLU A 89 -4.84 -16.73 -0.44
CA GLU A 89 -6.09 -16.13 -0.02
C GLU A 89 -5.88 -14.89 0.83
N GLU A 90 -4.76 -14.85 1.55
CA GLU A 90 -4.39 -13.70 2.35
C GLU A 90 -2.91 -13.74 2.61
N PHE A 91 -2.37 -12.61 3.00
CA PHE A 91 -0.93 -12.48 3.15
C PHE A 91 -0.61 -11.40 4.16
N VAL A 92 0.29 -11.69 5.08
CA VAL A 92 0.78 -10.71 6.04
C VAL A 92 2.18 -10.32 5.62
N GLY A 93 2.41 -9.04 5.40
CA GLY A 93 3.70 -8.57 4.96
C GLY A 93 3.90 -7.10 5.26
N ARG A 94 4.99 -6.55 4.74
CA ARG A 94 5.38 -5.17 5.00
C ARG A 94 5.06 -4.31 3.80
N VAL A 95 4.52 -3.13 4.04
CA VAL A 95 4.30 -2.14 2.97
C VAL A 95 5.66 -1.61 2.57
N ILE A 96 6.05 -1.83 1.31
CA ILE A 96 7.36 -1.41 0.82
C ILE A 96 7.29 -0.24 -0.13
N ALA A 97 6.10 0.08 -0.66
CA ALA A 97 5.97 1.19 -1.59
C ALA A 97 4.52 1.60 -1.70
N ILE A 98 4.29 2.79 -2.23
CA ILE A 98 2.96 3.29 -2.54
C ILE A 98 2.96 3.75 -3.98
N ILE A 99 1.98 3.29 -4.75
CA ILE A 99 1.79 3.68 -6.14
C ILE A 99 0.70 4.74 -6.15
N HIS A 100 1.04 5.93 -6.58
CA HIS A 100 0.10 7.03 -6.67
C HIS A 100 -0.36 7.17 -8.12
N ARG A 101 -1.66 7.18 -8.35
CA ARG A 101 -2.23 7.38 -9.68
C ARG A 101 -2.67 8.83 -9.79
N PHE A 102 -2.20 9.50 -10.83
CA PHE A 102 -2.59 10.90 -11.06
C PHE A 102 -3.94 10.99 -11.76
N ASP A 103 -4.29 9.95 -12.54
CA ASP A 103 -5.49 9.97 -13.35
C ASP A 103 -6.77 9.98 -12.52
N ASP A 104 -6.80 9.22 -11.44
CA ASP A 104 -7.98 9.09 -10.59
C ASP A 104 -7.68 9.35 -9.13
N VAL A 105 -6.47 9.82 -8.83
CA VAL A 105 -6.05 10.22 -7.48
C VAL A 105 -6.13 9.05 -6.49
N GLU A 106 -6.03 7.84 -6.98
CA GLU A 106 -6.02 6.66 -6.11
C GLU A 106 -4.60 6.29 -5.75
N GLU A 107 -4.48 5.56 -4.64
CA GLU A 107 -3.20 4.99 -4.26
C GLU A 107 -3.36 3.50 -4.07
N LYS A 108 -2.32 2.75 -4.46
CA LYS A 108 -2.26 1.32 -4.27
C LYS A 108 -1.01 1.03 -3.42
N TRP A 109 -1.16 0.22 -2.42
CA TRP A 109 -0.02 -0.16 -1.59
C TRP A 109 0.66 -1.36 -2.20
N VAL A 110 1.97 -1.48 -1.98
CA VAL A 110 2.75 -2.62 -2.43
C VAL A 110 3.28 -3.31 -1.19
N VAL A 111 2.95 -4.58 -1.05
CA VAL A 111 3.25 -5.36 0.15
C VAL A 111 4.12 -6.54 -0.24
N ALA A 112 5.13 -6.83 0.56
CA ALA A 112 6.04 -7.94 0.30
C ALA A 112 6.44 -8.60 1.62
N THR A 113 7.08 -9.75 1.53
CA THR A 113 7.62 -10.45 2.69
C THR A 113 8.61 -9.53 3.40
N GLU A 114 8.57 -9.53 4.72
CA GLU A 114 9.48 -8.73 5.51
C GLU A 114 10.92 -9.08 5.13
N GLY A 115 11.75 -8.05 4.93
CA GLY A 115 13.13 -8.23 4.53
C GLY A 115 13.35 -8.27 3.04
N VAL A 116 12.27 -8.30 2.24
CA VAL A 116 12.36 -8.29 0.78
C VAL A 116 12.12 -6.87 0.30
N SER A 117 12.94 -6.42 -0.64
CA SER A 117 12.78 -5.09 -1.21
C SER A 117 12.95 -5.17 -2.72
N PHE A 118 12.42 -4.14 -3.41
CA PHE A 118 12.47 -4.05 -4.85
C PHE A 118 12.76 -2.60 -5.22
N THR A 119 13.42 -2.41 -6.37
CA THR A 119 13.59 -1.07 -6.92
C THR A 119 12.28 -0.61 -7.54
N LYS A 120 12.18 0.69 -7.84
CA LYS A 120 10.98 1.21 -8.51
C LYS A 120 10.77 0.51 -9.84
N GLU A 121 11.84 0.25 -10.57
CA GLU A 121 11.76 -0.42 -11.87
C GLU A 121 11.25 -1.85 -11.73
N GLU A 122 11.71 -2.54 -10.71
CA GLU A 122 11.26 -3.91 -10.45
C GLU A 122 9.80 -3.94 -10.05
N ILE A 123 9.36 -2.97 -9.26
CA ILE A 123 7.95 -2.87 -8.87
C ILE A 123 7.10 -2.59 -10.11
N MET A 124 7.50 -1.58 -10.90
CA MET A 124 6.70 -1.23 -12.08
C MET A 124 6.57 -2.41 -13.03
N LYS A 125 7.65 -3.16 -13.21
CA LYS A 125 7.61 -4.32 -14.10
C LYS A 125 6.58 -5.33 -13.64
N GLN A 126 6.43 -5.51 -12.33
CA GLN A 126 5.52 -6.50 -11.78
C GLN A 126 4.06 -6.03 -11.75
N VAL A 127 3.82 -4.73 -11.67
CA VAL A 127 2.45 -4.20 -11.60
C VAL A 127 1.98 -3.62 -12.93
N ALA A 128 2.82 -3.61 -13.95
CA ALA A 128 2.48 -3.00 -15.23
C ALA A 128 1.29 -3.65 -15.91
N PHE A 129 0.99 -4.92 -15.60
CA PHE A 129 -0.17 -5.58 -16.21
C PHE A 129 -1.45 -4.78 -15.99
N GLN A 130 -1.52 -4.00 -14.90
CA GLN A 130 -2.67 -3.17 -14.60
C GLN A 130 -2.31 -1.69 -14.63
N GLU A 131 -1.14 -1.31 -14.06
CA GLU A 131 -0.78 0.09 -13.94
C GLU A 131 -0.38 0.73 -15.27
N GLN A 132 -0.10 -0.05 -16.29
CA GLN A 132 0.24 0.51 -17.61
C GLN A 132 -0.88 1.37 -18.19
N TYR A 133 -2.10 1.21 -17.71
CA TYR A 133 -3.24 1.97 -18.20
C TYR A 133 -3.39 3.32 -17.48
N PHE A 134 -2.52 3.61 -16.52
CA PHE A 134 -2.62 4.81 -15.71
C PHE A 134 -1.30 5.56 -15.67
N HIS A 135 -1.39 6.84 -15.34
CA HIS A 135 -0.20 7.66 -15.15
C HIS A 135 0.14 7.57 -13.65
N THR A 136 1.23 6.93 -13.31
CA THR A 136 1.54 6.59 -11.92
C THR A 136 2.93 7.05 -11.49
N GLU A 137 3.09 7.14 -10.19
CA GLU A 137 4.37 7.41 -9.56
C GLU A 137 4.54 6.41 -8.41
N ILE A 138 5.72 5.81 -8.29
CA ILE A 138 6.02 4.87 -7.21
C ILE A 138 6.86 5.58 -6.17
N ARG A 139 6.42 5.51 -4.92
CA ARG A 139 7.14 6.08 -3.78
C ARG A 139 7.62 4.95 -2.89
N LEU A 140 8.90 5.00 -2.54
CA LEU A 140 9.50 4.00 -1.65
C LEU A 140 9.65 4.56 -0.25
#